data_4223d155937097b7c663ef08140dd02f
#
_entry.id   4223d155937097b7c663ef08140dd02f
#
_cell.length_a   1.000
_cell.length_b   1.000
_cell.length_c   1.000
_cell.angle_alpha   90.00
_cell.angle_beta   90.00
_cell.angle_gamma   90.00
#
_symmetry.space_group_name_H-M   'P 1'
#
loop_
_entity.id
_entity.type
_entity.pdbx_description
1 polymer ?
#
loop_
_entity_poly.entity_id
_entity_poly.type
_entity_poly.pdbx_seq_one_letter_code
_entity_poly.pdbx_strand_id
1 'polypeptide(L)'
;LNCIHCYLQNVHSAEQLNYEEITKILDILYEKGILFLTLTGGEILLRKDFLDIYLYAKKRGFLVELFSNGLLFSDDIINVLQKYPPLYIDITLYGACEETYRKVTKIHGAFDKVLANCRKIKNAGINLSLRSPIIKETENQMKEMKHIAEKLDVPFVCTFEICPTIDHDSSPQSHQVSISTILKYEFDDYND
;
A
#
# COMPACT_ATOMS: atom_id res chain seq x y z
N LEU A 1 2.33 3.25 -11.00
CA LEU A 1 3.08 2.00 -11.15
C LEU A 1 2.39 1.10 -12.17
N ASN A 2 3.16 0.21 -12.77
CA ASN A 2 2.67 -0.85 -13.64
C ASN A 2 3.23 -2.20 -13.15
N CYS A 3 2.81 -2.58 -11.92
CA CYS A 3 3.35 -3.74 -11.24
C CYS A 3 2.96 -5.03 -11.94
N ILE A 4 3.93 -5.96 -12.09
CA ILE A 4 3.76 -7.22 -12.83
C ILE A 4 2.73 -8.17 -12.22
N HIS A 5 2.43 -8.04 -10.92
CA HIS A 5 1.48 -8.86 -10.16
C HIS A 5 0.17 -8.12 -9.85
N CYS A 6 -0.07 -6.95 -10.49
CA CYS A 6 -1.21 -6.11 -10.15
C CYS A 6 -2.52 -6.72 -10.69
N TYR A 7 -3.51 -6.90 -9.84
CA TYR A 7 -4.83 -7.37 -10.22
C TYR A 7 -5.67 -6.30 -10.98
N LEU A 8 -5.17 -5.05 -11.03
CA LEU A 8 -5.79 -3.94 -11.76
C LEU A 8 -5.13 -3.65 -13.12
N GLN A 9 -4.29 -4.54 -13.66
CA GLN A 9 -3.49 -4.28 -14.87
C GLN A 9 -4.31 -3.81 -16.07
N ASN A 10 -5.48 -4.36 -16.29
CA ASN A 10 -6.30 -4.10 -17.46
C ASN A 10 -7.47 -3.14 -17.18
N VAL A 11 -7.52 -2.55 -16.01
CA VAL A 11 -8.57 -1.57 -15.66
C VAL A 11 -8.22 -0.22 -16.27
N HIS A 12 -8.58 -0.05 -17.55
CA HIS A 12 -8.49 1.24 -18.22
C HIS A 12 -9.81 1.98 -18.10
N SER A 13 -9.77 3.20 -17.56
CA SER A 13 -10.86 4.18 -17.60
C SER A 13 -12.25 3.72 -17.10
N ALA A 14 -12.32 2.94 -16.02
CA ALA A 14 -13.58 2.84 -15.30
C ALA A 14 -14.01 4.24 -14.85
N GLU A 15 -15.27 4.60 -15.04
CA GLU A 15 -15.81 5.84 -14.46
C GLU A 15 -15.56 5.82 -12.95
N GLN A 16 -14.76 6.76 -12.48
CA GLN A 16 -14.50 6.89 -11.07
C GLN A 16 -15.66 7.64 -10.42
N LEU A 17 -16.10 7.17 -9.26
CA LEU A 17 -17.05 7.92 -8.44
C LEU A 17 -16.52 9.33 -8.19
N ASN A 18 -17.38 10.32 -8.31
CA ASN A 18 -17.07 11.70 -7.98
C ASN A 18 -17.09 11.94 -6.45
N TYR A 19 -16.73 13.14 -6.02
CA TYR A 19 -16.67 13.49 -4.60
C TYR A 19 -18.01 13.31 -3.89
N GLU A 20 -19.11 13.76 -4.50
CA GLU A 20 -20.45 13.69 -3.93
C GLU A 20 -20.95 12.25 -3.79
N GLU A 21 -20.62 11.39 -4.74
CA GLU A 21 -20.97 9.98 -4.66
C GLU A 21 -20.19 9.28 -3.55
N ILE A 22 -18.90 9.56 -3.42
CA ILE A 22 -18.06 8.99 -2.36
C ILE A 22 -18.54 9.46 -0.99
N THR A 23 -18.83 10.75 -0.82
CA THR A 23 -19.31 11.26 0.47
C THR A 23 -20.67 10.68 0.86
N LYS A 24 -21.59 10.44 -0.09
CA LYS A 24 -22.83 9.71 0.17
C LYS A 24 -22.59 8.28 0.63
N ILE A 25 -21.62 7.57 0.03
CA ILE A 25 -21.24 6.23 0.46
C ILE A 25 -20.69 6.29 1.90
N LEU A 26 -19.83 7.25 2.21
CA LEU A 26 -19.29 7.43 3.56
C LEU A 26 -20.41 7.72 4.57
N ASP A 27 -21.41 8.52 4.20
CA ASP A 27 -22.55 8.79 5.07
C ASP A 27 -23.35 7.50 5.37
N ILE A 28 -23.62 6.69 4.34
CA ILE A 28 -24.31 5.40 4.50
C ILE A 28 -23.50 4.46 5.40
N LEU A 29 -22.18 4.37 5.21
CA LEU A 29 -21.30 3.55 6.05
C LEU A 29 -21.33 4.02 7.52
N TYR A 30 -21.28 5.34 7.74
CA TYR A 30 -21.38 5.93 9.07
C TYR A 30 -22.71 5.58 9.74
N GLU A 31 -23.83 5.73 9.04
CA GLU A 31 -25.19 5.39 9.56
C GLU A 31 -25.34 3.89 9.89
N LYS A 32 -24.57 3.03 9.20
CA LYS A 32 -24.50 1.59 9.48
C LYS A 32 -23.57 1.23 10.63
N GLY A 33 -22.92 2.21 11.26
CA GLY A 33 -22.03 2.00 12.38
C GLY A 33 -20.63 1.46 12.00
N ILE A 34 -20.25 1.61 10.73
CA ILE A 34 -18.89 1.26 10.30
C ILE A 34 -17.92 2.27 10.90
N LEU A 35 -16.89 1.77 11.58
CA LEU A 35 -15.88 2.58 12.25
C LEU A 35 -14.55 2.63 11.46
N PHE A 36 -14.12 1.50 10.92
CA PHE A 36 -12.84 1.37 10.22
C PHE A 36 -13.04 1.55 8.72
N LEU A 37 -12.19 2.36 8.11
CA LEU A 37 -12.22 2.64 6.68
C LEU A 37 -10.81 2.52 6.11
N THR A 38 -10.60 1.60 5.17
CA THR A 38 -9.36 1.51 4.41
C THR A 38 -9.55 2.19 3.07
N LEU A 39 -8.75 3.23 2.81
CA LEU A 39 -8.65 3.85 1.50
C LEU A 39 -7.51 3.18 0.72
N THR A 40 -7.87 2.56 -0.37
CA THR A 40 -6.98 1.81 -1.27
C THR A 40 -7.45 1.97 -2.72
N GLY A 41 -6.77 1.32 -3.63
CA GLY A 41 -7.12 1.31 -5.06
C GLY A 41 -5.90 1.01 -5.91
N GLY A 42 -5.77 1.66 -7.08
CA GLY A 42 -4.50 1.68 -7.82
C GLY A 42 -3.46 2.49 -7.03
N GLU A 43 -3.69 3.79 -6.92
CA GLU A 43 -2.95 4.70 -6.02
C GLU A 43 -3.88 5.85 -5.60
N ILE A 44 -4.15 5.92 -4.32
CA ILE A 44 -5.08 6.91 -3.74
C ILE A 44 -4.64 8.36 -3.96
N LEU A 45 -3.33 8.61 -3.94
CA LEU A 45 -2.77 9.96 -4.08
C LEU A 45 -2.76 10.48 -5.53
N LEU A 46 -3.21 9.68 -6.50
CA LEU A 46 -3.46 10.16 -7.87
C LEU A 46 -4.77 10.93 -7.99
N ARG A 47 -5.71 10.75 -7.05
CA ARG A 47 -6.96 11.52 -7.03
C ARG A 47 -6.68 12.94 -6.58
N LYS A 48 -7.16 13.92 -7.35
CA LYS A 48 -6.99 15.35 -7.03
C LYS A 48 -7.76 15.77 -5.76
N ASP A 49 -8.89 15.13 -5.52
CA ASP A 49 -9.79 15.36 -4.38
C ASP A 49 -9.53 14.40 -3.19
N PHE A 50 -8.39 13.68 -3.19
CA PHE A 50 -8.04 12.71 -2.14
C PHE A 50 -8.11 13.34 -0.74
N LEU A 51 -7.50 14.52 -0.55
CA LEU A 51 -7.47 15.18 0.76
C LEU A 51 -8.87 15.60 1.23
N ASP A 52 -9.73 16.03 0.32
CA ASP A 52 -11.10 16.41 0.66
C ASP A 52 -11.92 15.20 1.11
N ILE A 53 -11.79 14.06 0.40
CA ILE A 53 -12.42 12.78 0.77
C ILE A 53 -11.89 12.31 2.13
N TYR A 54 -10.57 12.33 2.30
CA TYR A 54 -9.92 11.91 3.55
C TYR A 54 -10.41 12.75 4.74
N LEU A 55 -10.41 14.09 4.60
CA LEU A 55 -10.86 15.00 5.64
C LEU A 55 -12.35 14.85 5.93
N TYR A 56 -13.17 14.56 4.91
CA TYR A 56 -14.58 14.25 5.10
C TYR A 56 -14.75 13.00 5.96
N ALA A 57 -14.06 11.91 5.63
CA ALA A 57 -14.09 10.68 6.40
C ALA A 57 -13.62 10.90 7.86
N LYS A 58 -12.54 11.66 8.07
CA LYS A 58 -12.05 12.02 9.42
C LYS A 58 -13.07 12.84 10.21
N LYS A 59 -13.75 13.82 9.58
CA LYS A 59 -14.80 14.62 10.23
C LYS A 59 -16.02 13.78 10.63
N ARG A 60 -16.33 12.73 9.87
CA ARG A 60 -17.38 11.76 10.20
C ARG A 60 -17.01 10.84 11.36
N GLY A 61 -15.74 10.79 11.75
CA GLY A 61 -15.26 9.97 12.87
C GLY A 61 -14.69 8.61 12.47
N PHE A 62 -14.47 8.34 11.17
CA PHE A 62 -13.84 7.12 10.73
C PHE A 62 -12.39 7.02 11.23
N LEU A 63 -11.99 5.82 11.64
CA LEU A 63 -10.60 5.41 11.80
C LEU A 63 -10.08 5.01 10.41
N VAL A 64 -9.33 5.91 9.78
CA VAL A 64 -8.92 5.77 8.39
C VAL A 64 -7.54 5.16 8.29
N GLU A 65 -7.41 4.09 7.51
CA GLU A 65 -6.17 3.46 7.09
C GLU A 65 -5.89 3.86 5.63
N LEU A 66 -4.62 4.11 5.30
CA LEU A 66 -4.22 4.50 3.95
C LEU A 66 -3.26 3.46 3.38
N PHE A 67 -3.63 2.82 2.27
CA PHE A 67 -2.75 1.92 1.53
C PHE A 67 -2.23 2.64 0.28
N SER A 68 -0.91 2.71 0.13
CA SER A 68 -0.25 3.46 -0.94
C SER A 68 1.04 2.79 -1.40
N ASN A 69 1.44 3.09 -2.63
CA ASN A 69 2.77 2.71 -3.14
C ASN A 69 3.90 3.62 -2.65
N GLY A 70 3.60 4.67 -1.89
CA GLY A 70 4.57 5.54 -1.22
C GLY A 70 5.22 6.62 -2.10
N LEU A 71 4.93 6.71 -3.40
CA LEU A 71 5.66 7.61 -4.31
C LEU A 71 5.21 9.09 -4.26
N LEU A 72 3.95 9.35 -3.89
CA LEU A 72 3.32 10.65 -4.11
C LEU A 72 3.11 11.49 -2.84
N PHE A 73 3.73 11.12 -1.72
CA PHE A 73 3.65 11.90 -0.49
C PHE A 73 4.44 13.21 -0.62
N SER A 74 3.74 14.30 -0.92
CA SER A 74 4.29 15.66 -0.84
C SER A 74 4.29 16.16 0.60
N ASP A 75 5.06 17.22 0.85
CA ASP A 75 5.10 17.85 2.18
C ASP A 75 3.72 18.39 2.57
N ASP A 76 2.93 18.91 1.62
CA ASP A 76 1.55 19.37 1.87
C ASP A 76 0.63 18.24 2.33
N ILE A 77 0.71 17.07 1.67
CA ILE A 77 -0.04 15.88 2.08
C ILE A 77 0.36 15.46 3.50
N ILE A 78 1.68 15.37 3.76
CA ILE A 78 2.20 14.98 5.07
C ILE A 78 1.76 15.97 6.16
N ASN A 79 1.77 17.27 5.90
CA ASN A 79 1.30 18.30 6.84
C ASN A 79 -0.19 18.12 7.20
N VAL A 80 -1.03 17.82 6.21
CA VAL A 80 -2.46 17.54 6.46
C VAL A 80 -2.63 16.26 7.27
N LEU A 81 -1.92 15.18 6.91
CA LEU A 81 -1.98 13.90 7.61
C LEU A 81 -1.39 13.98 9.04
N GLN A 82 -0.40 14.85 9.28
CA GLN A 82 0.11 15.12 10.63
C GLN A 82 -0.93 15.81 11.50
N LYS A 83 -1.66 16.77 10.94
CA LYS A 83 -2.72 17.50 11.66
C LYS A 83 -3.97 16.64 11.93
N TYR A 84 -4.30 15.76 11.01
CA TYR A 84 -5.43 14.84 11.07
C TYR A 84 -4.93 13.41 10.82
N PRO A 85 -4.27 12.76 11.79
CA PRO A 85 -3.55 11.54 11.54
C PRO A 85 -4.50 10.39 11.13
N PRO A 86 -4.10 9.56 10.15
CA PRO A 86 -4.73 8.27 9.90
C PRO A 86 -4.47 7.32 11.08
N LEU A 87 -5.17 6.20 11.11
CA LEU A 87 -4.86 5.12 12.05
C LEU A 87 -3.43 4.63 11.78
N TYR A 88 -3.13 4.35 10.52
CA TYR A 88 -1.77 4.15 10.00
C TYR A 88 -1.74 4.34 8.48
N ILE A 89 -0.54 4.47 7.95
CA ILE A 89 -0.24 4.39 6.52
C ILE A 89 0.49 3.06 6.29
N ASP A 90 0.01 2.27 5.33
CA ASP A 90 0.65 1.02 4.92
C ASP A 90 1.27 1.24 3.53
N ILE A 91 2.60 1.24 3.46
CA ILE A 91 3.33 1.44 2.21
C ILE A 91 3.82 0.11 1.67
N THR A 92 3.50 -0.15 0.40
CA THR A 92 3.96 -1.36 -0.27
C THR A 92 5.42 -1.22 -0.69
N LEU A 93 6.28 -2.12 -0.18
CA LEU A 93 7.67 -2.27 -0.56
C LEU A 93 7.80 -3.39 -1.59
N TYR A 94 8.23 -3.07 -2.81
CA TYR A 94 8.28 -3.99 -3.94
C TYR A 94 9.66 -4.64 -4.18
N GLY A 95 10.51 -4.65 -3.18
CA GLY A 95 11.85 -5.23 -3.21
C GLY A 95 12.80 -4.48 -2.28
N ALA A 96 14.00 -5.01 -2.08
CA ALA A 96 15.01 -4.46 -1.18
C ALA A 96 16.06 -3.60 -1.88
N CYS A 97 15.98 -3.44 -3.19
CA CYS A 97 16.91 -2.63 -3.99
C CYS A 97 16.23 -2.08 -5.24
N GLU A 98 16.84 -1.05 -5.84
CA GLU A 98 16.32 -0.38 -7.03
C GLU A 98 16.14 -1.33 -8.22
N GLU A 99 17.04 -2.30 -8.41
CA GLU A 99 16.95 -3.26 -9.52
C GLU A 99 15.65 -4.06 -9.45
N THR A 100 15.38 -4.68 -8.30
CA THR A 100 14.16 -5.46 -8.07
C THR A 100 12.94 -4.58 -8.09
N TYR A 101 13.00 -3.40 -7.47
CA TYR A 101 11.91 -2.45 -7.46
C TYR A 101 11.50 -2.07 -8.89
N ARG A 102 12.47 -1.76 -9.76
CA ARG A 102 12.24 -1.48 -11.18
C ARG A 102 11.68 -2.69 -11.93
N LYS A 103 12.21 -3.90 -11.64
CA LYS A 103 11.73 -5.13 -12.26
C LYS A 103 10.23 -5.35 -11.97
N VAL A 104 9.81 -5.11 -10.74
CA VAL A 104 8.43 -5.31 -10.28
C VAL A 104 7.51 -4.16 -10.71
N THR A 105 7.92 -2.91 -10.51
CA THR A 105 7.05 -1.73 -10.67
C THR A 105 7.14 -1.06 -12.04
N LYS A 106 8.18 -1.39 -12.83
CA LYS A 106 8.54 -0.77 -14.12
C LYS A 106 8.91 0.72 -14.03
N ILE A 107 9.24 1.23 -12.83
CA ILE A 107 9.63 2.62 -12.60
C ILE A 107 11.07 2.70 -12.11
N HIS A 108 11.84 3.67 -12.64
CA HIS A 108 13.19 3.99 -12.21
C HIS A 108 13.19 4.99 -11.06
N GLY A 109 14.12 4.85 -10.12
CA GLY A 109 14.30 5.75 -8.97
C GLY A 109 13.16 5.69 -7.95
N ALA A 110 12.31 4.66 -8.04
CA ALA A 110 11.17 4.52 -7.15
C ALA A 110 11.59 4.07 -5.74
N PHE A 111 12.57 3.21 -5.63
CA PHE A 111 13.02 2.64 -4.35
C PHE A 111 13.50 3.72 -3.38
N ASP A 112 14.46 4.54 -3.79
CA ASP A 112 15.00 5.61 -2.94
C ASP A 112 13.95 6.66 -2.58
N LYS A 113 13.06 6.98 -3.53
CA LYS A 113 11.96 7.94 -3.32
C LYS A 113 10.96 7.43 -2.29
N VAL A 114 10.59 6.16 -2.36
CA VAL A 114 9.69 5.53 -1.37
C VAL A 114 10.32 5.54 0.01
N LEU A 115 11.59 5.13 0.14
CA LEU A 115 12.29 5.16 1.43
C LEU A 115 12.43 6.58 1.99
N ALA A 116 12.68 7.58 1.13
CA ALA A 116 12.70 8.98 1.57
C ALA A 116 11.34 9.44 2.10
N ASN A 117 10.24 9.07 1.42
CA ASN A 117 8.88 9.38 1.87
C ASN A 117 8.52 8.63 3.17
N CYS A 118 8.92 7.36 3.32
CA CYS A 118 8.75 6.62 4.59
C CYS A 118 9.41 7.36 5.77
N ARG A 119 10.65 7.85 5.58
CA ARG A 119 11.35 8.64 6.61
C ARG A 119 10.61 9.95 6.92
N LYS A 120 10.10 10.66 5.91
CA LYS A 120 9.31 11.88 6.12
C LYS A 120 8.04 11.61 6.94
N ILE A 121 7.28 10.56 6.57
CA ILE A 121 6.06 10.17 7.27
C ILE A 121 6.36 9.82 8.74
N LYS A 122 7.39 9.00 8.96
CA LYS A 122 7.84 8.63 10.31
C LYS A 122 8.25 9.85 11.13
N ASN A 123 9.06 10.75 10.54
CA ASN A 123 9.52 11.98 11.20
C ASN A 123 8.37 12.95 11.53
N ALA A 124 7.28 12.90 10.77
CA ALA A 124 6.06 13.65 11.07
C ALA A 124 5.23 13.03 12.21
N GLY A 125 5.68 11.91 12.79
CA GLY A 125 4.98 11.22 13.89
C GLY A 125 3.71 10.47 13.43
N ILE A 126 3.59 10.17 12.14
CA ILE A 126 2.46 9.42 11.58
C ILE A 126 2.78 7.92 11.66
N ASN A 127 1.83 7.12 12.14
CA ASN A 127 1.97 5.68 12.20
C ASN A 127 2.17 5.11 10.78
N LEU A 128 3.24 4.36 10.60
CA LEU A 128 3.64 3.77 9.33
C LEU A 128 3.88 2.28 9.50
N SER A 129 3.44 1.48 8.54
CA SER A 129 3.87 0.10 8.35
C SER A 129 4.39 -0.11 6.93
N LEU A 130 5.21 -1.11 6.73
CA LEU A 130 5.60 -1.58 5.41
C LEU A 130 4.94 -2.92 5.14
N ARG A 131 4.45 -3.08 3.91
CA ARG A 131 3.86 -4.32 3.42
C ARG A 131 4.58 -4.78 2.17
N SER A 132 4.75 -6.08 1.96
CA SER A 132 5.27 -6.61 0.71
C SER A 132 4.49 -7.83 0.24
N PRO A 133 4.00 -7.85 -1.01
CA PRO A 133 3.63 -9.09 -1.66
C PRO A 133 4.93 -9.84 -1.99
N ILE A 134 5.07 -11.05 -1.42
CA ILE A 134 6.22 -11.90 -1.71
C ILE A 134 5.92 -12.70 -2.97
N ILE A 135 6.65 -12.36 -4.02
CA ILE A 135 6.55 -12.94 -5.35
C ILE A 135 7.88 -13.57 -5.75
N LYS A 136 7.92 -14.36 -6.81
CA LYS A 136 9.15 -15.01 -7.30
C LYS A 136 10.34 -14.05 -7.45
N GLU A 137 10.07 -12.80 -7.85
CA GLU A 137 11.08 -11.77 -8.03
C GLU A 137 11.66 -11.22 -6.72
N THR A 138 10.95 -11.39 -5.60
CA THR A 138 11.30 -10.83 -4.29
C THR A 138 11.50 -11.87 -3.20
N GLU A 139 11.22 -13.16 -3.46
CA GLU A 139 11.25 -14.22 -2.45
C GLU A 139 12.60 -14.32 -1.70
N ASN A 140 13.71 -14.08 -2.40
CA ASN A 140 15.05 -14.13 -1.80
C ASN A 140 15.45 -12.82 -1.09
N GLN A 141 14.59 -11.80 -1.07
CA GLN A 141 14.86 -10.48 -0.48
C GLN A 141 14.01 -10.19 0.76
N MET A 142 13.27 -11.16 1.25
CA MET A 142 12.36 -10.95 2.39
C MET A 142 13.12 -10.50 3.64
N LYS A 143 14.28 -11.09 3.93
CA LYS A 143 15.12 -10.71 5.08
C LYS A 143 15.64 -9.27 4.95
N GLU A 144 16.07 -8.87 3.77
CA GLU A 144 16.53 -7.51 3.49
C GLU A 144 15.39 -6.49 3.60
N MET A 145 14.17 -6.84 3.13
CA MET A 145 12.99 -5.99 3.27
C MET A 145 12.58 -5.84 4.75
N LYS A 146 12.60 -6.94 5.53
CA LYS A 146 12.39 -6.90 6.98
C LYS A 146 13.42 -5.99 7.67
N HIS A 147 14.69 -6.11 7.29
CA HIS A 147 15.75 -5.25 7.82
C HIS A 147 15.58 -3.76 7.46
N ILE A 148 15.03 -3.44 6.28
CA ILE A 148 14.66 -2.05 5.92
C ILE A 148 13.60 -1.53 6.89
N ALA A 149 12.57 -2.31 7.20
CA ALA A 149 11.52 -1.94 8.14
C ALA A 149 12.05 -1.77 9.56
N GLU A 150 12.94 -2.67 10.01
CA GLU A 150 13.64 -2.55 11.30
C GLU A 150 14.47 -1.27 11.40
N LYS A 151 15.23 -0.91 10.36
CA LYS A 151 15.99 0.34 10.30
C LYS A 151 15.10 1.59 10.34
N LEU A 152 13.89 1.49 9.83
CA LEU A 152 12.89 2.56 9.90
C LEU A 152 12.12 2.52 11.22
N ASP A 153 12.29 1.48 12.03
CA ASP A 153 11.54 1.21 13.26
C ASP A 153 10.02 1.24 12.98
N VAL A 154 9.59 0.39 12.03
CA VAL A 154 8.18 0.22 11.62
C VAL A 154 7.84 -1.25 11.47
N PRO A 155 6.57 -1.65 11.69
CA PRO A 155 6.12 -3.01 11.40
C PRO A 155 6.33 -3.40 9.93
N PHE A 156 6.59 -4.69 9.70
CA PHE A 156 6.65 -5.28 8.36
C PHE A 156 5.63 -6.41 8.25
N VAL A 157 4.79 -6.38 7.21
CA VAL A 157 3.79 -7.40 6.91
C VAL A 157 4.07 -7.97 5.53
N CYS A 158 4.15 -9.27 5.41
CA CYS A 158 4.22 -9.92 4.10
C CYS A 158 2.92 -10.65 3.77
N THR A 159 2.61 -10.74 2.48
CA THR A 159 1.50 -11.50 1.93
C THR A 159 2.01 -12.37 0.79
N PHE A 160 1.47 -13.57 0.67
CA PHE A 160 1.92 -14.53 -0.34
C PHE A 160 0.87 -14.77 -1.43
N GLU A 161 -0.34 -14.30 -1.22
CA GLU A 161 -1.43 -14.51 -2.17
C GLU A 161 -1.40 -13.51 -3.31
N ILE A 162 -1.42 -14.01 -4.55
CA ILE A 162 -1.53 -13.21 -5.77
C ILE A 162 -2.84 -13.56 -6.46
N CYS A 163 -3.73 -12.59 -6.56
CA CYS A 163 -5.02 -12.73 -7.21
C CYS A 163 -4.90 -12.58 -8.74
N PRO A 164 -5.81 -13.21 -9.51
CA PRO A 164 -5.97 -12.90 -10.93
C PRO A 164 -6.42 -11.44 -11.08
N THR A 165 -6.35 -10.92 -12.30
CA THR A 165 -6.91 -9.59 -12.59
C THR A 165 -8.44 -9.58 -12.44
N ILE A 166 -9.03 -8.38 -12.34
CA ILE A 166 -10.49 -8.22 -12.21
C ILE A 166 -11.24 -8.83 -13.42
N ASP A 167 -10.65 -8.80 -14.60
CA ASP A 167 -11.16 -9.42 -15.81
C ASP A 167 -10.79 -10.92 -15.96
N HIS A 168 -10.38 -11.55 -14.86
CA HIS A 168 -10.06 -12.97 -14.73
C HIS A 168 -8.83 -13.46 -15.51
N ASP A 169 -7.92 -12.57 -15.94
CA ASP A 169 -6.62 -12.99 -16.44
C ASP A 169 -5.73 -13.50 -15.31
N SER A 170 -5.21 -14.71 -15.43
CA SER A 170 -4.35 -15.35 -14.44
C SER A 170 -2.87 -14.97 -14.56
N SER A 171 -2.49 -14.09 -15.47
CA SER A 171 -1.09 -13.70 -15.69
C SER A 171 -0.38 -13.21 -14.42
N PRO A 172 -0.98 -12.44 -13.48
CA PRO A 172 -0.34 -12.07 -12.23
C PRO A 172 0.04 -13.28 -11.37
N GLN A 173 -0.75 -14.35 -11.39
CA GLN A 173 -0.51 -15.56 -10.60
C GLN A 173 0.74 -16.33 -11.06
N SER A 174 1.26 -16.08 -12.29
CA SER A 174 2.54 -16.62 -12.72
C SER A 174 3.72 -16.19 -11.84
N HIS A 175 3.58 -15.08 -11.10
CA HIS A 175 4.55 -14.57 -10.13
C HIS A 175 4.38 -15.16 -8.72
N GLN A 176 3.35 -15.99 -8.48
CA GLN A 176 3.11 -16.65 -7.20
C GLN A 176 4.30 -17.53 -6.81
N VAL A 177 4.77 -17.38 -5.57
CA VAL A 177 5.79 -18.24 -4.98
C VAL A 177 5.26 -19.66 -4.74
N SER A 178 6.17 -20.63 -4.59
CA SER A 178 5.79 -22.01 -4.32
C SER A 178 5.23 -22.19 -2.90
N ILE A 179 4.40 -23.22 -2.69
CA ILE A 179 3.90 -23.57 -1.34
C ILE A 179 5.07 -23.87 -0.40
N SER A 180 6.13 -24.51 -0.89
CA SER A 180 7.32 -24.78 -0.08
C SER A 180 8.03 -23.48 0.39
N THR A 181 8.03 -22.44 -0.45
CA THR A 181 8.55 -21.13 -0.07
C THR A 181 7.67 -20.49 1.03
N ILE A 182 6.35 -20.55 0.87
CA ILE A 182 5.41 -20.02 1.89
C ILE A 182 5.62 -20.72 3.23
N LEU A 183 5.60 -22.04 3.23
CA LEU A 183 5.78 -22.83 4.45
C LEU A 183 7.11 -22.53 5.14
N LYS A 184 8.19 -22.39 4.37
CA LYS A 184 9.49 -22.02 4.93
C LYS A 184 9.43 -20.71 5.71
N TYR A 185 8.80 -19.67 5.16
CA TYR A 185 8.75 -18.37 5.81
C TYR A 185 7.74 -18.31 6.97
N GLU A 186 6.62 -19.01 6.89
CA GLU A 186 5.64 -19.08 7.98
C GLU A 186 6.18 -19.88 9.20
N PHE A 187 7.02 -20.90 8.96
CA PHE A 187 7.58 -21.68 10.05
C PHE A 187 8.92 -21.13 10.60
N ASP A 188 9.70 -20.41 9.79
CA ASP A 188 10.94 -19.76 10.27
C ASP A 188 10.63 -18.61 11.26
N ASP A 189 9.51 -17.88 11.07
CA ASP A 189 9.10 -16.83 12.02
C ASP A 189 8.59 -17.37 13.38
N TYR A 190 8.32 -18.67 13.51
CA TYR A 190 7.98 -19.32 14.79
C TYR A 190 9.18 -19.87 15.57
N ASN A 191 10.38 -19.84 14.99
CA ASN A 191 11.59 -20.42 15.59
C ASN A 191 12.65 -19.36 15.99
N ASP A 192 12.38 -18.07 15.79
CA ASP A 192 13.16 -16.93 16.26
C ASP A 192 12.40 -16.19 17.42
#